data_b3b7af6c6bf1c6e5927145efcd994397
#
_entry.id   b3b7af6c6bf1c6e5927145efcd994397
#
_cell.length_a   1.000
_cell.length_b   1.000
_cell.length_c   1.000
_cell.angle_alpha   90.00
_cell.angle_beta   90.00
_cell.angle_gamma   90.00
#
_symmetry.space_group_name_H-M   'P 1'
#
loop_
_entity.id
_entity.type
_entity.pdbx_description
1 polymer ?
#
loop_
_entity_poly.entity_id
_entity_poly.type
_entity_poly.pdbx_seq_one_letter_code
_entity_poly.pdbx_strand_id
1 'polypeptide(L)'
;MAILNRFSEMFSEISTWRRDLHAHPELRFEEYRTATFVASKLKEFGVDEIHEGIGGTGVVGIIKNGNGPKIGLRADMDALPITEANQCSHVSTNEGVMHACGHDGHTTMLLGAARYLSETRNFKGEVILIFQPAEEGFAGAKAMIDDGLFDRFPVDSIYGMHNMPGLETGSIAVGPGPRMAAADNFEIKINGKGAHAAMPYQS
;
A
#
# COMPACT_ATOMS: atom_id res chain seq x y z
N MET A 1 9.84 20.58 -17.14
CA MET A 1 9.70 19.28 -17.85
C MET A 1 8.24 18.84 -17.73
N ALA A 2 7.63 18.35 -18.81
CA ALA A 2 6.29 17.81 -18.73
C ALA A 2 6.28 16.53 -17.86
N ILE A 3 5.25 16.35 -17.02
CA ILE A 3 5.14 15.22 -16.07
C ILE A 3 5.36 13.90 -16.81
N LEU A 4 4.66 13.66 -17.93
CA LEU A 4 4.77 12.43 -18.71
C LEU A 4 6.20 12.14 -19.20
N ASN A 5 6.95 13.16 -19.62
CA ASN A 5 8.34 12.97 -20.08
C ASN A 5 9.23 12.49 -18.93
N ARG A 6 9.06 13.05 -17.72
CA ARG A 6 9.86 12.64 -16.56
C ARG A 6 9.56 11.21 -16.15
N PHE A 7 8.28 10.78 -16.15
CA PHE A 7 7.92 9.40 -15.87
C PHE A 7 8.42 8.42 -16.94
N SER A 8 8.45 8.84 -18.21
CA SER A 8 9.06 8.01 -19.27
C SER A 8 10.55 7.77 -19.03
N GLU A 9 11.29 8.79 -18.58
CA GLU A 9 12.71 8.65 -18.22
C GLU A 9 12.93 7.72 -17.02
N MET A 10 12.04 7.76 -16.04
CA MET A 10 12.11 6.93 -14.82
C MET A 10 11.53 5.51 -15.01
N PHE A 11 10.87 5.21 -16.13
CA PHE A 11 10.08 4.01 -16.31
C PHE A 11 10.85 2.72 -16.02
N SER A 12 12.07 2.60 -16.53
CA SER A 12 12.91 1.40 -16.33
C SER A 12 13.23 1.17 -14.85
N GLU A 13 13.57 2.24 -14.14
CA GLU A 13 13.91 2.20 -12.73
C GLU A 13 12.69 1.87 -11.87
N ILE A 14 11.55 2.56 -12.10
CA ILE A 14 10.28 2.30 -11.42
C ILE A 14 9.82 0.85 -11.65
N SER A 15 9.96 0.34 -12.87
CA SER A 15 9.67 -1.06 -13.19
C SER A 15 10.56 -2.03 -12.42
N THR A 16 11.82 -1.67 -12.19
CA THR A 16 12.75 -2.47 -11.38
C THR A 16 12.32 -2.51 -9.92
N TRP A 17 11.90 -1.38 -9.34
CA TRP A 17 11.38 -1.34 -7.97
C TRP A 17 10.14 -2.23 -7.81
N ARG A 18 9.18 -2.13 -8.74
CA ARG A 18 7.97 -2.92 -8.72
C ARG A 18 8.28 -4.42 -8.80
N ARG A 19 9.19 -4.83 -9.67
CA ARG A 19 9.60 -6.24 -9.82
C ARG A 19 10.35 -6.76 -8.60
N ASP A 20 11.15 -5.93 -7.97
CA ASP A 20 11.85 -6.28 -6.74
C ASP A 20 10.88 -6.48 -5.57
N LEU A 21 9.91 -5.56 -5.39
CA LEU A 21 8.85 -5.72 -4.39
C LEU A 21 8.00 -6.97 -4.67
N HIS A 22 7.64 -7.21 -5.93
CA HIS A 22 6.87 -8.38 -6.34
C HIS A 22 7.58 -9.71 -6.02
N ALA A 23 8.88 -9.75 -6.23
CA ALA A 23 9.69 -10.94 -5.96
C ALA A 23 9.90 -11.20 -4.45
N HIS A 24 9.67 -10.21 -3.60
CA HIS A 24 9.90 -10.29 -2.15
C HIS A 24 8.66 -9.83 -1.37
N PRO A 25 7.49 -10.46 -1.58
CA PRO A 25 6.26 -10.07 -0.92
C PRO A 25 6.31 -10.40 0.57
N GLU A 26 5.74 -9.55 1.39
CA GLU A 26 5.63 -9.72 2.83
C GLU A 26 4.16 -9.63 3.27
N LEU A 27 3.79 -10.43 4.27
CA LEU A 27 2.42 -10.42 4.80
C LEU A 27 2.20 -9.23 5.75
N ARG A 28 0.95 -8.95 5.97
CA ARG A 28 0.42 -7.92 6.88
C ARG A 28 1.15 -7.84 8.21
N PHE A 29 1.58 -6.63 8.57
CA PHE A 29 2.39 -6.28 9.75
C PHE A 29 3.79 -6.95 9.80
N GLU A 30 4.20 -7.61 8.73
CA GLU A 30 5.53 -8.20 8.56
C GLU A 30 6.28 -7.55 7.38
N GLU A 31 5.81 -6.41 6.86
CA GLU A 31 6.35 -5.67 5.70
C GLU A 31 7.66 -4.93 6.05
N TYR A 32 8.58 -5.58 6.80
CA TYR A 32 9.81 -4.95 7.29
C TYR A 32 10.78 -4.58 6.18
N ARG A 33 10.97 -5.48 5.20
CA ARG A 33 11.83 -5.22 4.05
C ARG A 33 11.23 -4.13 3.17
N THR A 34 9.94 -4.21 2.90
CA THR A 34 9.19 -3.24 2.10
C THR A 34 9.24 -1.86 2.75
N ALA A 35 8.98 -1.76 4.04
CA ALA A 35 9.06 -0.50 4.79
C ALA A 35 10.48 0.10 4.73
N THR A 36 11.51 -0.72 4.94
CA THR A 36 12.92 -0.29 4.84
C THR A 36 13.26 0.18 3.42
N PHE A 37 12.78 -0.53 2.39
CA PHE A 37 12.96 -0.14 1.00
C PHE A 37 12.31 1.21 0.72
N VAL A 38 11.05 1.39 1.13
CA VAL A 38 10.32 2.66 1.00
C VAL A 38 11.07 3.80 1.69
N ALA A 39 11.42 3.65 2.96
CA ALA A 39 12.12 4.68 3.72
C ALA A 39 13.46 5.05 3.07
N SER A 40 14.21 4.06 2.57
CA SER A 40 15.48 4.29 1.87
C SER A 40 15.29 5.10 0.59
N LYS A 41 14.24 4.80 -0.20
CA LYS A 41 13.92 5.53 -1.44
C LYS A 41 13.46 6.96 -1.15
N LEU A 42 12.62 7.16 -0.15
CA LEU A 42 12.21 8.51 0.26
C LEU A 42 13.42 9.36 0.68
N LYS A 43 14.38 8.76 1.40
CA LYS A 43 15.63 9.43 1.76
C LYS A 43 16.49 9.77 0.54
N GLU A 44 16.63 8.83 -0.40
CA GLU A 44 17.34 9.03 -1.68
C GLU A 44 16.75 10.21 -2.48
N PHE A 45 15.42 10.36 -2.48
CA PHE A 45 14.73 11.42 -3.20
C PHE A 45 14.77 12.79 -2.50
N GLY A 46 15.29 12.86 -1.29
CA GLY A 46 15.36 14.10 -0.51
C GLY A 46 13.99 14.54 0.02
N VAL A 47 13.17 13.59 0.44
CA VAL A 47 11.94 13.87 1.20
C VAL A 47 12.32 14.51 2.54
N ASP A 48 11.61 15.57 2.94
CA ASP A 48 12.03 16.43 4.05
C ASP A 48 11.95 15.75 5.43
N GLU A 49 10.92 14.91 5.63
CA GLU A 49 10.76 14.13 6.88
C GLU A 49 10.32 12.71 6.54
N ILE A 50 10.82 11.73 7.28
CA ILE A 50 10.48 10.31 7.13
C ILE A 50 10.25 9.73 8.52
N HIS A 51 9.11 9.09 8.72
CA HIS A 51 8.70 8.46 9.96
C HIS A 51 8.36 7.01 9.67
N GLU A 52 9.04 6.11 10.34
CA GLU A 52 8.86 4.66 10.22
C GLU A 52 8.11 4.10 11.44
N GLY A 53 7.51 2.92 11.29
CA GLY A 53 6.86 2.21 12.39
C GLY A 53 5.47 2.74 12.76
N ILE A 54 4.82 3.54 11.92
CA ILE A 54 3.48 4.06 12.19
C ILE A 54 2.44 2.95 12.03
N GLY A 55 1.79 2.60 13.12
CA GLY A 55 0.83 1.49 13.14
C GLY A 55 1.47 0.12 12.85
N GLY A 56 2.75 -0.07 13.23
CA GLY A 56 3.55 -1.28 13.02
C GLY A 56 4.65 -1.09 11.99
N THR A 57 4.42 -1.45 10.73
CA THR A 57 5.39 -1.33 9.62
C THR A 57 5.13 -0.15 8.69
N GLY A 58 4.14 0.69 8.97
CA GLY A 58 3.80 1.84 8.14
C GLY A 58 4.90 2.90 8.06
N VAL A 59 4.98 3.56 6.91
CA VAL A 59 5.96 4.64 6.66
C VAL A 59 5.22 5.90 6.22
N VAL A 60 5.61 7.04 6.79
CA VAL A 60 5.09 8.36 6.39
C VAL A 60 6.24 9.24 5.95
N GLY A 61 6.16 9.78 4.72
CA GLY A 61 7.08 10.79 4.21
C GLY A 61 6.39 12.14 4.06
N ILE A 62 7.10 13.24 4.28
CA ILE A 62 6.55 14.60 4.13
C ILE A 62 7.43 15.42 3.19
N ILE A 63 6.81 15.99 2.15
CA ILE A 63 7.46 16.93 1.23
C ILE A 63 6.83 18.30 1.47
N LYS A 64 7.65 19.31 1.81
CA LYS A 64 7.20 20.65 2.15
C LYS A 64 7.61 21.66 1.07
N ASN A 65 6.70 22.52 0.66
CA ASN A 65 7.00 23.63 -0.20
C ASN A 65 6.17 24.88 0.11
N GLY A 66 6.51 25.56 1.20
CA GLY A 66 5.87 26.79 1.67
C GLY A 66 4.50 26.54 2.32
N ASN A 67 3.75 27.63 2.49
CA ASN A 67 2.42 27.58 3.08
C ASN A 67 1.36 27.19 2.04
N GLY A 68 0.43 26.33 2.41
CA GLY A 68 -0.64 25.87 1.54
C GLY A 68 -1.36 24.65 2.11
N PRO A 69 -2.24 24.01 1.33
CA PRO A 69 -2.96 22.83 1.78
C PRO A 69 -2.02 21.65 2.02
N LYS A 70 -2.50 20.72 2.86
CA LYS A 70 -1.83 19.46 3.17
C LYS A 70 -2.60 18.31 2.52
N ILE A 71 -1.95 17.61 1.63
CA ILE A 71 -2.57 16.53 0.85
C ILE A 71 -1.90 15.19 1.20
N GLY A 72 -2.72 14.21 1.62
CA GLY A 72 -2.30 12.84 1.80
C GLY A 72 -2.35 12.05 0.50
N LEU A 73 -1.29 11.32 0.19
CA LEU A 73 -1.26 10.31 -0.88
C LEU A 73 -0.98 8.95 -0.25
N ARG A 74 -1.84 7.97 -0.48
CA ARG A 74 -1.79 6.65 0.17
C ARG A 74 -1.53 5.53 -0.83
N ALA A 75 -0.67 4.61 -0.44
CA ALA A 75 -0.53 3.28 -1.03
C ALA A 75 -0.44 2.24 0.10
N ASP A 76 -0.93 1.03 -0.18
CA ASP A 76 -0.76 -0.14 0.66
C ASP A 76 0.51 -0.90 0.30
N MET A 77 1.01 -1.76 1.22
CA MET A 77 2.30 -2.44 1.06
C MET A 77 2.24 -3.96 1.18
N ASP A 78 1.21 -4.51 1.82
CA ASP A 78 1.14 -5.92 2.17
C ASP A 78 0.80 -6.83 0.99
N ALA A 79 1.18 -8.10 1.11
CA ALA A 79 0.89 -9.18 0.19
C ALA A 79 -0.13 -10.17 0.78
N LEU A 80 -0.55 -11.12 -0.03
CA LEU A 80 -1.53 -12.15 0.31
C LEU A 80 -0.87 -13.53 0.52
N PRO A 81 -1.42 -14.38 1.40
CA PRO A 81 -0.97 -15.77 1.60
C PRO A 81 -1.48 -16.67 0.45
N ILE A 82 -0.96 -16.43 -0.74
CA ILE A 82 -1.32 -17.11 -1.98
C ILE A 82 -0.05 -17.60 -2.65
N THR A 83 -0.01 -18.86 -3.07
CA THR A 83 1.09 -19.39 -3.88
C THR A 83 1.01 -18.84 -5.30
N GLU A 84 2.06 -18.17 -5.74
CA GLU A 84 2.12 -17.63 -7.10
C GLU A 84 2.31 -18.74 -8.13
N ALA A 85 1.46 -18.75 -9.16
CA ALA A 85 1.51 -19.70 -10.27
C ALA A 85 2.09 -19.10 -11.57
N ASN A 86 2.50 -17.84 -11.54
CA ASN A 86 3.09 -17.18 -12.72
C ASN A 86 4.47 -17.72 -13.06
N GLN A 87 4.82 -17.63 -14.36
CA GLN A 87 6.15 -17.98 -14.87
C GLN A 87 6.83 -16.73 -15.43
N CYS A 88 7.24 -15.83 -14.55
CA CYS A 88 7.94 -14.60 -14.92
C CYS A 88 9.28 -14.50 -14.17
N SER A 89 10.18 -13.65 -14.66
CA SER A 89 11.52 -13.49 -14.08
C SER A 89 11.55 -12.87 -12.68
N HIS A 90 10.43 -12.33 -12.23
CA HIS A 90 10.25 -11.68 -10.94
C HIS A 90 9.13 -12.34 -10.10
N VAL A 91 8.91 -13.64 -10.33
CA VAL A 91 8.01 -14.44 -9.49
C VAL A 91 8.43 -14.36 -8.03
N SER A 92 7.46 -14.47 -7.12
CA SER A 92 7.73 -14.45 -5.68
C SER A 92 8.80 -15.49 -5.28
N THR A 93 9.75 -15.05 -4.48
CA THR A 93 10.77 -15.91 -3.85
C THR A 93 10.32 -16.43 -2.50
N ASN A 94 9.17 -15.95 -1.98
CA ASN A 94 8.59 -16.34 -0.71
C ASN A 94 7.45 -17.33 -0.98
N GLU A 95 7.70 -18.62 -0.72
CA GLU A 95 6.71 -19.67 -0.96
C GLU A 95 5.40 -19.39 -0.20
N GLY A 96 4.27 -19.50 -0.88
CA GLY A 96 2.95 -19.26 -0.30
C GLY A 96 2.57 -17.79 -0.10
N VAL A 97 3.38 -16.85 -0.58
CA VAL A 97 3.10 -15.41 -0.47
C VAL A 97 3.22 -14.73 -1.85
N MET A 98 2.28 -13.88 -2.21
CA MET A 98 2.25 -13.21 -3.51
C MET A 98 1.61 -11.81 -3.40
N HIS A 99 2.14 -10.84 -4.12
CA HIS A 99 1.44 -9.57 -4.39
C HIS A 99 0.30 -9.77 -5.40
N ALA A 100 -0.76 -10.51 -4.98
CA ALA A 100 -1.89 -10.84 -5.84
C ALA A 100 -2.90 -9.70 -6.00
N CYS A 101 -2.89 -8.72 -5.10
CA CYS A 101 -3.74 -7.52 -5.18
C CYS A 101 -3.06 -6.33 -5.88
N GLY A 102 -1.74 -6.37 -6.08
CA GLY A 102 -1.00 -5.35 -6.82
C GLY A 102 -0.46 -4.21 -5.95
N HIS A 103 -0.35 -4.41 -4.64
CA HIS A 103 0.19 -3.41 -3.70
C HIS A 103 1.67 -3.07 -3.98
N ASP A 104 2.43 -3.97 -4.58
CA ASP A 104 3.76 -3.70 -5.15
C ASP A 104 3.73 -2.57 -6.20
N GLY A 105 2.69 -2.56 -7.04
CA GLY A 105 2.43 -1.50 -8.00
C GLY A 105 2.01 -0.20 -7.32
N HIS A 106 1.11 -0.26 -6.33
CA HIS A 106 0.65 0.92 -5.59
C HIS A 106 1.80 1.61 -4.86
N THR A 107 2.60 0.84 -4.11
CA THR A 107 3.83 1.33 -3.44
C THR A 107 4.78 1.99 -4.44
N THR A 108 5.02 1.34 -5.58
CA THR A 108 5.91 1.83 -6.62
C THR A 108 5.40 3.12 -7.27
N MET A 109 4.10 3.22 -7.54
CA MET A 109 3.49 4.44 -8.08
C MET A 109 3.63 5.61 -7.11
N LEU A 110 3.42 5.38 -5.82
CA LEU A 110 3.59 6.42 -4.81
C LEU A 110 5.06 6.83 -4.65
N LEU A 111 6.01 5.89 -4.73
CA LEU A 111 7.45 6.22 -4.77
C LEU A 111 7.82 7.05 -6.01
N GLY A 112 7.27 6.72 -7.18
CA GLY A 112 7.46 7.51 -8.38
C GLY A 112 6.93 8.94 -8.24
N ALA A 113 5.75 9.09 -7.65
CA ALA A 113 5.17 10.40 -7.34
C ALA A 113 6.03 11.16 -6.32
N ALA A 114 6.50 10.49 -5.27
CA ALA A 114 7.38 11.07 -4.26
C ALA A 114 8.66 11.64 -4.86
N ARG A 115 9.32 10.87 -5.73
CA ARG A 115 10.52 11.32 -6.44
C ARG A 115 10.24 12.56 -7.29
N TYR A 116 9.20 12.52 -8.13
CA TYR A 116 8.83 13.64 -9.00
C TYR A 116 8.53 14.90 -8.17
N LEU A 117 7.74 14.78 -7.11
CA LEU A 117 7.37 15.92 -6.27
C LEU A 117 8.55 16.48 -5.49
N SER A 118 9.47 15.63 -5.01
CA SER A 118 10.69 16.07 -4.34
C SER A 118 11.65 16.79 -5.30
N GLU A 119 11.81 16.29 -6.53
CA GLU A 119 12.68 16.90 -7.55
C GLU A 119 12.15 18.26 -8.03
N THR A 120 10.85 18.38 -8.24
CA THR A 120 10.26 19.56 -8.88
C THR A 120 9.76 20.60 -7.91
N ARG A 121 9.22 20.18 -6.78
CA ARG A 121 8.54 21.03 -5.80
C ARG A 121 7.55 22.03 -6.41
N ASN A 122 6.92 21.63 -7.52
CA ASN A 122 6.01 22.50 -8.27
C ASN A 122 4.59 22.50 -7.67
N PHE A 123 4.50 22.79 -6.38
CA PHE A 123 3.26 22.93 -5.62
C PHE A 123 3.49 23.90 -4.45
N LYS A 124 2.44 24.25 -3.70
CA LYS A 124 2.52 24.96 -2.42
C LYS A 124 1.79 24.16 -1.36
N GLY A 125 2.37 24.10 -0.15
CA GLY A 125 1.84 23.34 0.96
C GLY A 125 2.68 22.11 1.28
N GLU A 126 2.02 21.05 1.74
CA GLU A 126 2.69 19.80 2.15
C GLU A 126 2.05 18.60 1.43
N VAL A 127 2.87 17.65 1.01
CA VAL A 127 2.42 16.34 0.55
C VAL A 127 2.85 15.30 1.58
N ILE A 128 1.87 14.61 2.15
CA ILE A 128 2.05 13.54 3.12
C ILE A 128 1.91 12.21 2.38
N LEU A 129 3.02 11.50 2.24
CA LEU A 129 3.09 10.19 1.59
C LEU A 129 2.85 9.12 2.64
N ILE A 130 1.78 8.33 2.50
CA ILE A 130 1.35 7.33 3.48
C ILE A 130 1.49 5.94 2.86
N PHE A 131 2.45 5.18 3.33
CA PHE A 131 2.64 3.78 2.96
C PHE A 131 2.04 2.92 4.07
N GLN A 132 0.86 2.38 3.79
CA GLN A 132 0.03 1.70 4.75
C GLN A 132 0.33 0.20 4.80
N PRO A 133 0.53 -0.40 5.98
CA PRO A 133 0.63 -1.85 6.16
C PRO A 133 -0.75 -2.50 6.20
N ALA A 134 -0.80 -3.82 6.10
CA ALA A 134 -1.91 -4.69 6.52
C ALA A 134 -3.30 -4.26 6.03
N GLU A 135 -3.44 -3.93 4.74
CA GLU A 135 -4.73 -3.60 4.13
C GLU A 135 -5.63 -4.86 4.08
N GLU A 136 -5.05 -6.02 3.77
CA GLU A 136 -5.72 -7.29 3.53
C GLU A 136 -6.29 -7.92 4.82
N GLY A 137 -7.40 -7.36 5.31
CA GLY A 137 -8.20 -7.92 6.39
C GLY A 137 -7.74 -7.67 7.82
N PHE A 138 -6.66 -6.89 8.05
CA PHE A 138 -6.11 -6.63 9.39
C PHE A 138 -6.19 -5.16 9.82
N ALA A 139 -6.92 -4.33 9.06
CA ALA A 139 -7.21 -2.94 9.40
C ALA A 139 -5.96 -2.08 9.67
N GLY A 140 -4.90 -2.22 8.84
CA GLY A 140 -3.67 -1.46 9.00
C GLY A 140 -3.86 0.06 8.95
N ALA A 141 -4.82 0.56 8.16
CA ALA A 141 -5.19 1.98 8.22
C ALA A 141 -5.67 2.39 9.61
N LYS A 142 -6.50 1.56 10.26
CA LYS A 142 -6.95 1.81 11.62
C LYS A 142 -5.78 1.77 12.60
N ALA A 143 -4.85 0.83 12.46
CA ALA A 143 -3.66 0.77 13.29
C ALA A 143 -2.81 2.05 13.17
N MET A 144 -2.62 2.59 11.97
CA MET A 144 -1.94 3.87 11.78
C MET A 144 -2.71 5.05 12.40
N ILE A 145 -4.04 5.07 12.29
CA ILE A 145 -4.88 6.12 12.89
C ILE A 145 -4.81 6.05 14.41
N ASP A 146 -4.92 4.86 14.99
CA ASP A 146 -4.84 4.64 16.44
C ASP A 146 -3.45 5.03 17.00
N ASP A 147 -2.38 4.92 16.17
CA ASP A 147 -1.02 5.40 16.47
C ASP A 147 -0.83 6.92 16.22
N GLY A 148 -1.93 7.65 15.97
CA GLY A 148 -1.94 9.10 15.85
C GLY A 148 -1.56 9.62 14.46
N LEU A 149 -1.79 8.87 13.38
CA LEU A 149 -1.44 9.28 12.01
C LEU A 149 -1.89 10.72 11.72
N PHE A 150 -3.15 11.05 11.90
CA PHE A 150 -3.68 12.37 11.56
C PHE A 150 -3.51 13.42 12.65
N ASP A 151 -3.20 13.01 13.87
CA ASP A 151 -2.80 13.93 14.95
C ASP A 151 -1.38 14.46 14.72
N ARG A 152 -0.50 13.59 14.23
CA ARG A 152 0.91 13.90 13.93
C ARG A 152 1.09 14.52 12.53
N PHE A 153 0.33 14.03 11.56
CA PHE A 153 0.42 14.39 10.15
C PHE A 153 -0.95 14.78 9.58
N PRO A 154 -1.51 15.91 10.02
CA PRO A 154 -2.85 16.35 9.59
C PRO A 154 -2.88 16.62 8.08
N VAL A 155 -3.99 16.25 7.42
CA VAL A 155 -4.24 16.48 6.00
C VAL A 155 -5.61 17.13 5.78
N ASP A 156 -5.71 17.99 4.76
CA ASP A 156 -6.99 18.58 4.34
C ASP A 156 -7.80 17.63 3.45
N SER A 157 -7.09 16.75 2.74
CA SER A 157 -7.67 15.71 1.89
C SER A 157 -6.68 14.57 1.69
N ILE A 158 -7.21 13.35 1.40
CA ILE A 158 -6.40 12.16 1.15
C ILE A 158 -6.87 11.48 -0.12
N TYR A 159 -5.91 10.98 -0.90
CA TYR A 159 -6.14 10.27 -2.15
C TYR A 159 -5.40 8.93 -2.14
N GLY A 160 -6.07 7.90 -2.66
CA GLY A 160 -5.49 6.60 -2.93
C GLY A 160 -5.94 6.09 -4.29
N MET A 161 -5.15 5.25 -4.91
CA MET A 161 -5.51 4.53 -6.13
C MET A 161 -5.46 3.03 -5.88
N HIS A 162 -6.28 2.30 -6.62
CA HIS A 162 -6.20 0.86 -6.70
C HIS A 162 -6.16 0.43 -8.17
N ASN A 163 -5.28 -0.52 -8.52
CA ASN A 163 -5.30 -1.14 -9.84
C ASN A 163 -6.61 -1.91 -10.00
N MET A 164 -7.19 -1.85 -11.18
CA MET A 164 -8.45 -2.53 -11.48
C MET A 164 -8.30 -3.38 -12.74
N PRO A 165 -8.20 -4.71 -12.61
CA PRO A 165 -8.21 -5.60 -13.77
C PRO A 165 -9.46 -5.39 -14.61
N GLY A 166 -9.30 -5.39 -15.92
CA GLY A 166 -10.41 -5.17 -16.86
C GLY A 166 -10.63 -3.74 -17.32
N LEU A 167 -9.98 -2.74 -16.69
CA LEU A 167 -9.88 -1.40 -17.25
C LEU A 167 -8.74 -1.31 -18.26
N GLU A 168 -8.93 -0.52 -19.30
CA GLU A 168 -7.87 -0.24 -20.28
C GLU A 168 -6.68 0.45 -19.60
N THR A 169 -5.48 0.00 -19.92
CA THR A 169 -4.24 0.58 -19.37
C THR A 169 -4.16 2.09 -19.63
N GLY A 170 -3.90 2.87 -18.60
CA GLY A 170 -3.86 4.32 -18.63
C GLY A 170 -5.21 5.00 -18.39
N SER A 171 -6.29 4.24 -18.27
CA SER A 171 -7.60 4.75 -17.87
C SER A 171 -7.70 4.90 -16.36
N ILE A 172 -8.44 5.92 -15.91
CA ILE A 172 -8.73 6.17 -14.49
C ILE A 172 -10.25 6.21 -14.32
N ALA A 173 -10.78 5.35 -13.45
CA ALA A 173 -12.19 5.37 -13.07
C ALA A 173 -12.36 6.12 -11.75
N VAL A 174 -13.13 7.19 -11.76
CA VAL A 174 -13.44 8.01 -10.57
C VAL A 174 -14.90 8.43 -10.61
N GLY A 175 -15.49 8.65 -9.43
CA GLY A 175 -16.85 9.14 -9.34
C GLY A 175 -17.29 9.36 -7.89
N PRO A 176 -18.41 10.06 -7.66
CA PRO A 176 -18.92 10.30 -6.33
C PRO A 176 -19.50 9.04 -5.68
N GLY A 177 -19.54 9.04 -4.34
CA GLY A 177 -20.13 7.98 -3.52
C GLY A 177 -19.18 6.78 -3.28
N PRO A 178 -19.71 5.71 -2.65
CA PRO A 178 -18.93 4.51 -2.33
C PRO A 178 -18.40 3.83 -3.61
N ARG A 179 -17.14 3.43 -3.58
CA ARG A 179 -16.45 2.77 -4.71
C ARG A 179 -15.92 1.40 -4.37
N MET A 180 -15.60 1.17 -3.10
CA MET A 180 -15.10 -0.11 -2.60
C MET A 180 -16.18 -0.79 -1.77
N ALA A 181 -16.20 -2.13 -1.79
CA ALA A 181 -17.10 -2.93 -0.98
C ALA A 181 -16.72 -2.86 0.51
N ALA A 182 -17.71 -3.02 1.39
CA ALA A 182 -17.46 -3.32 2.79
C ALA A 182 -17.23 -4.83 2.95
N ALA A 183 -16.39 -5.20 3.92
CA ALA A 183 -16.16 -6.58 4.30
C ALA A 183 -16.37 -6.74 5.80
N ASP A 184 -17.07 -7.81 6.19
CA ASP A 184 -17.31 -8.16 7.58
C ASP A 184 -16.85 -9.61 7.80
N ASN A 185 -16.11 -9.85 8.89
CA ASN A 185 -15.72 -11.19 9.32
C ASN A 185 -16.63 -11.62 10.47
N PHE A 186 -17.11 -12.85 10.41
CA PHE A 186 -17.85 -13.47 11.52
C PHE A 186 -17.31 -14.87 11.81
N GLU A 187 -17.35 -15.24 13.08
CA GLU A 187 -17.01 -16.59 13.54
C GLU A 187 -18.23 -17.23 14.21
N ILE A 188 -18.53 -18.45 13.81
CA ILE A 188 -19.55 -19.26 14.48
C ILE A 188 -18.83 -20.43 15.18
N LYS A 189 -18.82 -20.41 16.51
CA LYS A 189 -18.25 -21.48 17.33
C LYS A 189 -19.35 -22.38 17.87
N ILE A 190 -19.41 -23.60 17.35
CA ILE A 190 -20.34 -24.63 17.79
C ILE A 190 -19.62 -25.49 18.85
N ASN A 191 -20.05 -25.41 20.11
CA ASN A 191 -19.55 -26.24 21.17
C ASN A 191 -20.51 -27.43 21.35
N GLY A 192 -20.27 -28.49 20.59
CA GLY A 192 -21.04 -29.73 20.62
C GLY A 192 -20.37 -30.84 21.39
N LYS A 193 -21.06 -31.94 21.52
CA LYS A 193 -20.57 -33.21 22.08
C LYS A 193 -20.39 -34.20 20.93
N GLY A 194 -19.29 -34.95 20.92
CA GLY A 194 -19.07 -35.98 19.91
C GLY A 194 -20.14 -37.09 19.97
N ALA A 195 -20.75 -37.40 18.83
CA ALA A 195 -21.75 -38.45 18.70
C ALA A 195 -21.57 -39.20 17.37
N HIS A 196 -22.23 -40.37 17.27
CA HIS A 196 -22.23 -41.14 16.03
C HIS A 196 -23.04 -40.40 14.94
N ALA A 197 -22.53 -40.35 13.72
CA ALA A 197 -23.15 -39.59 12.62
C ALA A 197 -24.61 -39.96 12.34
N ALA A 198 -25.01 -41.23 12.60
CA ALA A 198 -26.39 -41.68 12.50
C ALA A 198 -27.28 -41.31 13.71
N MET A 199 -26.69 -40.66 14.73
CA MET A 199 -27.38 -40.27 15.99
C MET A 199 -27.08 -38.81 16.33
N PRO A 200 -27.36 -37.83 15.41
CA PRO A 200 -26.99 -36.42 15.61
C PRO A 200 -27.68 -35.76 16.83
N TYR A 201 -28.78 -36.34 17.29
CA TYR A 201 -29.49 -35.89 18.49
C TYR A 201 -28.75 -36.18 19.81
N GLN A 202 -27.60 -36.86 19.76
CA GLN A 202 -26.73 -37.13 20.93
C GLN A 202 -25.52 -36.16 21.00
N SER A 203 -25.34 -35.30 19.97
CA SER A 203 -24.24 -34.31 19.88
C SER A 203 -24.56 -33.00 20.58
#